data_804683cc095761e8b564e674fadae1c1
#
_entry.id   804683cc095761e8b564e674fadae1c1
#
_cell.length_a   1.000
_cell.length_b   1.000
_cell.length_c   1.000
_cell.angle_alpha   90.00
_cell.angle_beta   90.00
_cell.angle_gamma   90.00
#
_symmetry.space_group_name_H-M   'P 1'
#
loop_
_entity.id
_entity.type
_entity.pdbx_description
1 polymer ?
#
loop_
_entity_poly.entity_id
_entity_poly.type
_entity_poly.pdbx_seq_one_letter_code
_entity_poly.pdbx_strand_id
1 'polypeptide(L)'
;MKQTEIRFNLDGLEDIKEKIGKTYRTRVGIIGDKAGKPHDGGITNATLGLIQMFGSLTRKIPPRDFLLMPLTTKHREIIMSFGATSMRAAFAAGDYRRMFAMLGVKAEEIVQQAFETKGFGRWAPNATATIDRKGSSMPLIDTAQLRRAISSDVVNQTGQPQVGNNPRVAP
;
A
#
# COMPACT_ATOMS: atom_id res chain seq x y z
N MET A 1 -40.96 33.27 15.26
CA MET A 1 -40.07 32.13 15.04
C MET A 1 -38.63 32.55 15.37
N LYS A 2 -38.01 31.94 16.40
CA LYS A 2 -36.60 32.22 16.72
C LYS A 2 -35.77 31.39 15.75
N GLN A 3 -34.97 32.03 14.90
CA GLN A 3 -33.94 31.38 14.12
C GLN A 3 -32.84 30.94 15.06
N THR A 4 -32.60 29.62 15.16
CA THR A 4 -31.45 29.07 15.88
C THR A 4 -30.26 29.14 14.93
N GLU A 5 -29.35 30.07 15.17
CA GLU A 5 -28.09 30.16 14.42
C GLU A 5 -27.11 29.15 15.00
N ILE A 6 -26.73 28.15 14.20
CA ILE A 6 -25.70 27.18 14.57
C ILE A 6 -24.35 27.71 14.05
N ARG A 7 -23.46 28.11 14.96
CA ARG A 7 -22.09 28.51 14.61
C ARG A 7 -21.15 27.35 14.81
N PHE A 8 -20.48 26.96 13.74
CA PHE A 8 -19.38 25.99 13.80
C PHE A 8 -18.06 26.74 13.92
N ASN A 9 -17.32 26.49 14.98
CA ASN A 9 -15.93 26.92 15.06
C ASN A 9 -15.06 25.86 14.37
N LEU A 10 -14.45 26.20 13.24
CA LEU A 10 -13.62 25.33 12.43
C LEU A 10 -12.12 25.60 12.60
N ASP A 11 -11.74 26.57 13.46
CA ASP A 11 -10.34 26.99 13.64
C ASP A 11 -9.43 25.79 14.03
N GLY A 12 -9.91 24.95 14.94
CA GLY A 12 -9.19 23.71 15.31
C GLY A 12 -9.08 22.67 14.20
N LEU A 13 -9.98 22.70 13.23
CA LEU A 13 -9.96 21.77 12.09
C LEU A 13 -8.87 22.15 11.08
N GLU A 14 -8.67 23.42 10.83
CA GLU A 14 -7.60 23.92 9.96
C GLU A 14 -6.23 23.62 10.55
N ASP A 15 -6.03 23.83 11.85
CA ASP A 15 -4.80 23.47 12.57
C ASP A 15 -4.49 21.96 12.46
N ILE A 16 -5.50 21.13 12.62
CA ILE A 16 -5.38 19.67 12.50
C ILE A 16 -5.02 19.30 11.06
N LYS A 17 -5.72 19.85 10.07
CA LYS A 17 -5.47 19.64 8.65
C LYS A 17 -4.04 20.05 8.26
N GLU A 18 -3.58 21.17 8.75
CA GLU A 18 -2.21 21.66 8.50
C GLU A 18 -1.15 20.74 9.13
N LYS A 19 -1.33 20.33 10.37
CA LYS A 19 -0.44 19.42 11.08
C LYS A 19 -0.39 18.02 10.42
N ILE A 20 -1.54 17.45 10.05
CA ILE A 20 -1.61 16.14 9.40
C ILE A 20 -1.05 16.21 7.98
N GLY A 21 -1.47 17.16 7.17
CA GLY A 21 -1.12 17.24 5.76
C GLY A 21 0.35 17.56 5.50
N LYS A 22 0.98 18.32 6.39
CA LYS A 22 2.39 18.71 6.25
C LYS A 22 3.38 17.74 6.88
N THR A 23 2.94 16.88 7.80
CA THR A 23 3.84 16.11 8.65
C THR A 23 4.06 14.68 8.20
N TYR A 24 3.05 14.01 7.64
CA TYR A 24 3.13 12.58 7.36
C TYR A 24 2.59 12.22 5.96
N ARG A 25 3.22 11.19 5.38
CA ARG A 25 2.76 10.51 4.16
C ARG A 25 2.94 9.01 4.33
N THR A 26 1.98 8.24 3.87
CA THR A 26 2.12 6.78 3.76
C THR A 26 2.65 6.44 2.38
N ARG A 27 3.71 5.62 2.33
CA ARG A 27 4.17 4.97 1.10
C ARG A 27 3.85 3.49 1.18
N VAL A 28 3.45 2.92 0.06
CA VAL A 28 3.19 1.48 -0.08
C VAL A 28 3.84 0.97 -1.34
N GLY A 29 4.53 -0.15 -1.26
CA GLY A 29 5.22 -0.72 -2.42
C GLY A 29 6.38 -1.62 -2.04
N ILE A 30 7.30 -1.80 -2.97
CA ILE A 30 8.57 -2.49 -2.75
C ILE A 30 9.57 -1.43 -2.31
N ILE A 31 9.74 -1.25 -1.02
CA ILE A 31 10.51 -0.15 -0.43
C ILE A 31 11.58 -0.64 0.55
N GLY A 32 12.52 0.27 0.85
CA GLY A 32 13.62 -0.01 1.78
C GLY A 32 14.51 -1.16 1.31
N ASP A 33 15.07 -1.89 2.25
CA ASP A 33 16.01 -3.00 2.00
C ASP A 33 15.41 -4.11 1.13
N LYS A 34 14.08 -4.27 1.17
CA LYS A 34 13.39 -5.27 0.36
C LYS A 34 13.48 -4.97 -1.15
N ALA A 35 13.61 -3.70 -1.54
CA ALA A 35 13.69 -3.30 -2.94
C ALA A 35 14.97 -3.81 -3.62
N GLY A 36 16.10 -3.72 -2.92
CA GLY A 36 17.40 -4.14 -3.42
C GLY A 36 17.68 -5.64 -3.33
N LYS A 37 16.85 -6.41 -2.59
CA LYS A 37 17.08 -7.85 -2.45
C LYS A 37 17.06 -8.56 -3.81
N PRO A 38 18.06 -9.42 -4.08
CA PRO A 38 18.08 -10.16 -5.33
C PRO A 38 16.92 -11.16 -5.39
N HIS A 39 16.39 -11.31 -6.58
CA HIS A 39 15.44 -12.36 -6.96
C HIS A 39 16.17 -13.37 -7.85
N ASP A 40 15.55 -14.53 -8.06
CA ASP A 40 16.08 -15.54 -8.99
C ASP A 40 16.39 -14.93 -10.35
N GLY A 41 17.57 -15.21 -10.89
CA GLY A 41 18.04 -14.62 -12.14
C GLY A 41 18.80 -13.30 -12.02
N GLY A 42 19.17 -12.86 -10.80
CA GLY A 42 20.07 -11.72 -10.57
C GLY A 42 19.42 -10.35 -10.65
N ILE A 43 18.10 -10.27 -10.84
CA ILE A 43 17.37 -9.00 -10.80
C ILE A 43 16.89 -8.70 -9.39
N THR A 44 16.70 -7.41 -9.06
CA THR A 44 16.17 -7.02 -7.75
C THR A 44 14.65 -7.16 -7.68
N ASN A 45 14.09 -7.22 -6.48
CA ASN A 45 12.64 -7.18 -6.29
C ASN A 45 12.00 -5.94 -6.92
N ALA A 46 12.66 -4.78 -6.84
CA ALA A 46 12.19 -3.55 -7.47
C ALA A 46 12.11 -3.69 -9.00
N THR A 47 13.17 -4.21 -9.62
CA THR A 47 13.23 -4.44 -11.08
C THR A 47 12.16 -5.46 -11.50
N LEU A 48 12.04 -6.56 -10.76
CA LEU A 48 10.99 -7.54 -11.02
C LEU A 48 9.60 -6.93 -10.90
N GLY A 49 9.37 -6.12 -9.86
CA GLY A 49 8.11 -5.41 -9.66
C GLY A 49 7.75 -4.52 -10.85
N LEU A 50 8.70 -3.74 -11.37
CA LEU A 50 8.50 -2.90 -12.55
C LEU A 50 8.16 -3.74 -13.80
N ILE A 51 8.89 -4.83 -14.04
CA ILE A 51 8.61 -5.72 -15.18
C ILE A 51 7.21 -6.32 -15.08
N GLN A 52 6.79 -6.73 -13.90
CA GLN A 52 5.46 -7.31 -13.73
C GLN A 52 4.35 -6.25 -13.84
N MET A 53 4.60 -5.06 -13.31
CA MET A 53 3.61 -3.97 -13.29
C MET A 53 3.34 -3.44 -14.71
N PHE A 54 4.39 -3.22 -15.50
CA PHE A 54 4.30 -2.63 -16.84
C PHE A 54 4.38 -3.65 -17.98
N GLY A 55 4.72 -4.89 -17.69
CA GLY A 55 4.96 -5.93 -18.67
C GLY A 55 6.31 -5.79 -19.35
N SER A 56 6.58 -6.68 -20.32
CA SER A 56 7.75 -6.63 -21.19
C SER A 56 7.40 -7.18 -22.56
N LEU A 57 7.42 -6.35 -23.57
CA LEU A 57 7.17 -6.76 -24.96
C LEU A 57 8.21 -7.77 -25.43
N THR A 58 9.49 -7.50 -25.17
CA THR A 58 10.61 -8.36 -25.56
C THR A 58 10.52 -9.76 -24.94
N ARG A 59 10.06 -9.86 -23.69
CA ARG A 59 9.90 -11.13 -22.96
C ARG A 59 8.50 -11.69 -23.05
N LYS A 60 7.60 -11.05 -23.79
CA LYS A 60 6.17 -11.42 -23.90
C LYS A 60 5.49 -11.58 -22.54
N ILE A 61 5.83 -10.69 -21.61
CA ILE A 61 5.22 -10.65 -20.26
C ILE A 61 4.08 -9.63 -20.30
N PRO A 62 2.83 -10.03 -20.07
CA PRO A 62 1.72 -9.10 -20.02
C PRO A 62 1.79 -8.23 -18.73
N PRO A 63 1.35 -6.97 -18.79
CA PRO A 63 1.29 -6.12 -17.60
C PRO A 63 0.30 -6.68 -16.57
N ARG A 64 0.71 -6.66 -15.31
CA ARG A 64 -0.10 -7.04 -14.16
C ARG A 64 0.14 -6.03 -13.06
N ASP A 65 -0.61 -4.93 -13.11
CA ASP A 65 -0.50 -3.89 -12.11
C ASP A 65 -1.01 -4.41 -10.76
N PHE A 66 -0.07 -4.78 -9.91
CA PHE A 66 -0.34 -5.31 -8.58
C PHE A 66 -0.34 -4.22 -7.49
N LEU A 67 0.01 -2.99 -7.83
CA LEU A 67 0.17 -1.91 -6.86
C LEU A 67 -0.83 -0.77 -7.11
N LEU A 68 -0.73 -0.09 -8.24
CA LEU A 68 -1.53 1.10 -8.51
C LEU A 68 -3.01 0.75 -8.71
N MET A 69 -3.30 -0.26 -9.52
CA MET A 69 -4.68 -0.68 -9.81
C MET A 69 -5.44 -1.12 -8.54
N PRO A 70 -4.90 -1.98 -7.66
CA PRO A 70 -5.57 -2.32 -6.41
C PRO A 70 -5.83 -1.12 -5.52
N LEU A 71 -4.83 -0.28 -5.31
CA LEU A 71 -4.93 0.89 -4.44
C LEU A 71 -5.93 1.92 -4.97
N THR A 72 -5.96 2.16 -6.27
CA THR A 72 -6.93 3.08 -6.88
C THR A 72 -8.34 2.50 -6.90
N THR A 73 -8.49 1.22 -7.19
CA THR A 73 -9.81 0.56 -7.22
C THR A 73 -10.44 0.50 -5.82
N LYS A 74 -9.62 0.29 -4.80
CA LYS A 74 -10.04 0.10 -3.41
C LYS A 74 -9.74 1.30 -2.50
N HIS A 75 -9.40 2.47 -3.06
CA HIS A 75 -9.04 3.64 -2.25
C HIS A 75 -10.10 4.00 -1.20
N ARG A 76 -11.40 3.91 -1.56
CA ARG A 76 -12.49 4.18 -0.64
C ARG A 76 -12.53 3.20 0.53
N GLU A 77 -12.31 1.91 0.26
CA GLU A 77 -12.23 0.88 1.29
C GLU A 77 -11.07 1.14 2.26
N ILE A 78 -9.90 1.55 1.74
CA ILE A 78 -8.75 1.92 2.55
C ILE A 78 -9.09 3.09 3.48
N ILE A 79 -9.69 4.15 2.96
CA ILE A 79 -10.06 5.33 3.75
C ILE A 79 -11.16 4.99 4.77
N MET A 80 -12.18 4.25 4.37
CA MET A 80 -13.32 3.91 5.23
C MET A 80 -13.00 2.83 6.28
N SER A 81 -11.85 2.13 6.15
CA SER A 81 -11.38 1.18 7.17
C SER A 81 -11.00 1.87 8.49
N PHE A 82 -10.84 3.18 8.48
CA PHE A 82 -10.75 3.97 9.70
C PHE A 82 -12.14 4.10 10.32
N GLY A 83 -12.44 3.28 11.30
CA GLY A 83 -13.61 3.52 12.14
C GLY A 83 -13.49 4.88 12.86
N ALA A 84 -14.60 5.59 12.99
CA ALA A 84 -14.65 6.88 13.67
C ALA A 84 -14.00 6.85 15.07
N THR A 85 -14.08 5.72 15.76
CA THR A 85 -13.49 5.49 17.09
C THR A 85 -11.96 5.52 17.03
N SER A 86 -11.35 4.82 16.07
CA SER A 86 -9.88 4.79 15.91
C SER A 86 -9.33 6.15 15.52
N MET A 87 -10.03 6.87 14.64
CA MET A 87 -9.68 8.25 14.30
C MET A 87 -9.74 9.17 15.51
N ARG A 88 -10.85 9.16 16.26
CA ARG A 88 -11.00 9.98 17.45
C ARG A 88 -9.90 9.70 18.48
N ALA A 89 -9.58 8.42 18.70
CA ALA A 89 -8.51 8.04 19.63
C ALA A 89 -7.14 8.57 19.19
N ALA A 90 -6.81 8.48 17.90
CA ALA A 90 -5.55 9.00 17.36
C ALA A 90 -5.48 10.54 17.46
N PHE A 91 -6.59 11.22 17.16
CA PHE A 91 -6.69 12.68 17.32
C PHE A 91 -6.55 13.10 18.78
N ALA A 92 -7.25 12.43 19.69
CA ALA A 92 -7.18 12.74 21.12
C ALA A 92 -5.78 12.52 21.70
N ALA A 93 -5.07 11.51 21.21
CA ALA A 93 -3.69 11.22 21.61
C ALA A 93 -2.64 12.10 20.90
N GLY A 94 -3.01 12.86 19.88
CA GLY A 94 -2.05 13.58 19.01
C GLY A 94 -1.15 12.65 18.19
N ASP A 95 -1.47 11.37 18.11
CA ASP A 95 -0.68 10.35 17.39
C ASP A 95 -1.12 10.20 15.93
N TYR A 96 -0.90 11.27 15.17
CA TYR A 96 -1.25 11.28 13.74
C TYR A 96 -0.42 10.29 12.92
N ARG A 97 0.82 10.03 13.34
CA ARG A 97 1.68 9.05 12.67
C ARG A 97 1.05 7.67 12.67
N ARG A 98 0.45 7.26 13.78
CA ARG A 98 -0.25 5.98 13.90
C ARG A 98 -1.38 5.84 12.89
N MET A 99 -2.13 6.91 12.62
CA MET A 99 -3.17 6.91 11.60
C MET A 99 -2.59 6.58 10.22
N PHE A 100 -1.51 7.24 9.82
CA PHE A 100 -0.85 6.99 8.54
C PHE A 100 -0.25 5.58 8.46
N ALA A 101 0.26 5.04 9.57
CA ALA A 101 0.73 3.67 9.63
C ALA A 101 -0.40 2.65 9.43
N MET A 102 -1.57 2.89 10.04
CA MET A 102 -2.76 2.03 9.84
C MET A 102 -3.25 2.06 8.40
N LEU A 103 -3.24 3.23 7.72
CA LEU A 103 -3.52 3.32 6.27
C LEU A 103 -2.57 2.43 5.47
N GLY A 104 -1.29 2.46 5.81
CA GLY A 104 -0.28 1.63 5.17
C GLY A 104 -0.59 0.14 5.30
N VAL A 105 -0.91 -0.31 6.50
CA VAL A 105 -1.28 -1.71 6.77
C VAL A 105 -2.49 -2.13 5.95
N LYS A 106 -3.54 -1.29 5.90
CA LYS A 106 -4.74 -1.60 5.09
C LYS A 106 -4.43 -1.62 3.59
N ALA A 107 -3.60 -0.70 3.12
CA ALA A 107 -3.15 -0.68 1.73
C ALA A 107 -2.32 -1.91 1.36
N GLU A 108 -1.41 -2.37 2.24
CA GLU A 108 -0.71 -3.65 2.05
C GLU A 108 -1.69 -4.82 1.93
N GLU A 109 -2.70 -4.88 2.80
CA GLU A 109 -3.73 -5.93 2.79
C GLU A 109 -4.48 -5.96 1.45
N ILE A 110 -4.87 -4.81 0.92
CA ILE A 110 -5.53 -4.70 -0.39
C ILE A 110 -4.60 -5.18 -1.52
N VAL A 111 -3.33 -4.85 -1.47
CA VAL A 111 -2.34 -5.36 -2.43
C VAL A 111 -2.20 -6.88 -2.30
N GLN A 112 -2.15 -7.43 -1.08
CA GLN A 112 -2.11 -8.88 -0.87
C GLN A 112 -3.34 -9.57 -1.44
N GLN A 113 -4.55 -9.01 -1.27
CA GLN A 113 -5.78 -9.52 -1.86
C GLN A 113 -5.72 -9.52 -3.40
N ALA A 114 -5.10 -8.51 -4.02
CA ALA A 114 -4.93 -8.52 -5.47
C ALA A 114 -4.07 -9.69 -5.95
N PHE A 115 -3.03 -10.08 -5.23
CA PHE A 115 -2.26 -11.28 -5.56
C PHE A 115 -3.12 -12.55 -5.44
N GLU A 116 -3.95 -12.67 -4.43
CA GLU A 116 -4.82 -13.83 -4.21
C GLU A 116 -5.94 -13.95 -5.24
N THR A 117 -6.46 -12.81 -5.68
CA THR A 117 -7.62 -12.74 -6.58
C THR A 117 -7.25 -12.49 -8.04
N LYS A 118 -5.98 -12.63 -8.41
CA LYS A 118 -5.50 -12.36 -9.79
C LYS A 118 -5.84 -10.93 -10.25
N GLY A 119 -5.58 -9.95 -9.38
CA GLY A 119 -5.90 -8.55 -9.63
C GLY A 119 -7.41 -8.29 -9.68
N PHE A 120 -8.15 -8.87 -8.76
CA PHE A 120 -9.62 -8.85 -8.76
C PHE A 120 -10.20 -9.38 -10.08
N GLY A 121 -9.59 -10.44 -10.62
CA GLY A 121 -10.00 -11.08 -11.87
C GLY A 121 -9.54 -10.36 -13.16
N ARG A 122 -8.73 -9.31 -13.06
CA ARG A 122 -8.32 -8.47 -14.20
C ARG A 122 -6.99 -8.86 -14.84
N TRP A 123 -6.14 -9.60 -14.12
CA TRP A 123 -4.81 -9.94 -14.65
C TRP A 123 -4.89 -11.01 -15.72
N ALA A 124 -4.10 -10.82 -16.78
CA ALA A 124 -3.93 -11.83 -17.80
C ALA A 124 -3.43 -13.15 -17.18
N PRO A 125 -3.96 -14.30 -17.60
CA PRO A 125 -3.51 -15.61 -17.13
C PRO A 125 -2.05 -15.86 -17.49
N ASN A 126 -1.42 -16.83 -16.84
CA ASN A 126 -0.11 -17.31 -17.25
C ASN A 126 -0.24 -18.07 -18.59
N ALA A 127 0.78 -17.93 -19.45
CA ALA A 127 0.90 -18.78 -20.62
C ALA A 127 1.11 -20.24 -20.20
N THR A 128 0.63 -21.19 -21.02
CA THR A 128 0.71 -22.64 -20.75
C THR A 128 2.14 -23.07 -20.40
N ALA A 129 3.12 -22.68 -21.21
CA ALA A 129 4.54 -22.96 -20.93
C ALA A 129 5.04 -22.41 -19.57
N THR A 130 4.43 -21.33 -19.08
CA THR A 130 4.73 -20.78 -17.75
C THR A 130 4.10 -21.63 -16.66
N ILE A 131 2.88 -22.10 -16.88
CA ILE A 131 2.19 -23.00 -15.94
C ILE A 131 2.95 -24.31 -15.80
N ASP A 132 3.36 -24.89 -16.91
CA ASP A 132 4.10 -26.16 -16.95
C ASP A 132 5.43 -26.06 -16.18
N ARG A 133 6.16 -24.95 -16.38
CA ARG A 133 7.43 -24.71 -15.68
C ARG A 133 7.27 -24.46 -14.19
N LYS A 134 6.21 -23.72 -13.78
CA LYS A 134 6.00 -23.28 -12.39
C LYS A 134 5.15 -24.23 -11.56
N GLY A 135 4.41 -25.11 -12.20
CA GLY A 135 3.41 -25.95 -11.52
C GLY A 135 2.23 -25.16 -10.94
N SER A 136 2.05 -23.89 -11.36
CA SER A 136 1.00 -23.03 -10.83
C SER A 136 0.39 -22.13 -11.90
N SER A 137 -0.95 -22.08 -11.94
CA SER A 137 -1.72 -21.19 -12.79
C SER A 137 -1.85 -19.76 -12.20
N MET A 138 -1.39 -19.54 -10.97
CA MET A 138 -1.50 -18.24 -10.30
C MET A 138 -0.47 -17.26 -10.87
N PRO A 139 -0.90 -16.11 -11.42
CA PRO A 139 0.03 -15.05 -11.80
C PRO A 139 0.79 -14.50 -10.60
N LEU A 140 2.05 -14.09 -10.82
CA LEU A 140 2.92 -13.44 -9.83
C LEU A 140 3.28 -14.27 -8.58
N ILE A 141 2.75 -15.49 -8.45
CA ILE A 141 3.11 -16.41 -7.38
C ILE A 141 4.08 -17.44 -7.95
N ASP A 142 5.36 -17.11 -7.93
CA ASP A 142 6.45 -18.05 -8.22
C ASP A 142 7.11 -18.49 -6.91
N THR A 143 7.80 -17.57 -6.26
CA THR A 143 8.47 -17.80 -4.99
C THR A 143 7.78 -17.11 -3.82
N ALA A 144 6.67 -16.42 -4.06
CA ALA A 144 6.04 -15.47 -3.14
C ALA A 144 6.95 -14.32 -2.67
N GLN A 145 8.19 -14.25 -3.18
CA GLN A 145 9.17 -13.25 -2.77
C GLN A 145 8.71 -11.84 -3.11
N LEU A 146 8.21 -11.61 -4.34
CA LEU A 146 7.66 -10.32 -4.76
C LEU A 146 6.51 -9.89 -3.85
N ARG A 147 5.60 -10.81 -3.55
CA ARG A 147 4.47 -10.57 -2.65
C ARG A 147 4.95 -10.16 -1.25
N ARG A 148 5.97 -10.85 -0.71
CA ARG A 148 6.56 -10.55 0.61
C ARG A 148 7.38 -9.25 0.61
N ALA A 149 7.82 -8.80 -0.55
CA ALA A 149 8.55 -7.54 -0.68
C ALA A 149 7.66 -6.30 -0.51
N ILE A 150 6.34 -6.44 -0.68
CA ILE A 150 5.40 -5.34 -0.43
C ILE A 150 5.44 -4.96 1.04
N SER A 151 5.53 -3.68 1.28
CA SER A 151 5.51 -3.09 2.61
C SER A 151 5.04 -1.64 2.56
N SER A 152 4.72 -1.09 3.72
CA SER A 152 4.42 0.33 3.86
C SER A 152 5.31 0.97 4.91
N ASP A 153 5.54 2.26 4.76
CA ASP A 153 6.15 3.09 5.77
C ASP A 153 5.46 4.47 5.85
N VAL A 154 5.74 5.17 6.94
CA VAL A 154 5.32 6.54 7.12
C VAL A 154 6.54 7.43 7.04
N VAL A 155 6.51 8.38 6.12
CA VAL A 155 7.59 9.35 5.92
C VAL A 155 7.14 10.75 6.31
N ASN A 156 8.12 11.60 6.66
CA ASN A 156 7.90 13.03 6.82
C ASN A 156 7.81 13.74 5.46
N GLN A 157 7.68 15.06 5.48
CA GLN A 157 7.63 15.87 4.25
C GLN A 157 8.90 15.75 3.39
N THR A 158 10.06 15.51 4.00
CA THR A 158 11.33 15.32 3.29
C THR A 158 11.48 13.90 2.70
N GLY A 159 10.49 13.05 2.91
CA GLY A 159 10.52 11.66 2.41
C GLY A 159 11.36 10.71 3.27
N GLN A 160 11.88 11.17 4.40
CA GLN A 160 12.65 10.31 5.30
C GLN A 160 11.73 9.43 6.15
N PRO A 161 12.04 8.13 6.28
CA PRO A 161 11.27 7.23 7.14
C PRO A 161 11.24 7.75 8.58
N GLN A 162 10.07 7.80 9.17
CA GLN A 162 9.93 8.09 10.59
C GLN A 162 10.12 6.80 11.37
N VAL A 163 11.26 6.69 12.03
CA VAL A 163 11.56 5.59 12.95
C VAL A 163 10.64 5.74 14.17
N GLY A 164 9.65 4.92 14.25
CA GLY A 164 8.79 4.79 15.42
C GLY A 164 8.27 3.37 15.44
N ASN A 165 8.04 2.81 16.61
CA ASN A 165 7.66 1.43 16.83
C ASN A 165 6.62 0.96 15.81
N ASN A 166 7.09 0.19 14.82
CA ASN A 166 6.20 -0.59 13.98
C ASN A 166 5.64 -1.70 14.89
N PRO A 167 4.33 -1.75 15.14
CA PRO A 167 3.76 -2.77 16.03
C PRO A 167 3.97 -4.22 15.54
N ARG A 168 4.57 -4.40 14.35
CA ARG A 168 4.94 -5.72 13.79
C ARG A 168 6.42 -6.08 13.94
N VAL A 169 7.23 -5.21 14.54
CA VAL A 169 8.63 -5.50 14.87
C VAL A 169 8.76 -5.37 16.39
N ALA A 170 8.27 -6.36 17.09
CA ALA A 170 8.76 -6.67 18.42
C ALA A 170 10.09 -7.43 18.28
N PRO A 171 11.06 -7.23 19.17
CA PRO A 171 12.36 -7.89 19.14
C PRO A 171 12.25 -9.41 19.19
#